data_abdd8604c007df97ab6bec8fe6a981b0
#
_entry.id   abdd8604c007df97ab6bec8fe6a981b0
#
_cell.length_a   1.000
_cell.length_b   1.000
_cell.length_c   1.000
_cell.angle_alpha   90.00
_cell.angle_beta   90.00
_cell.angle_gamma   90.00
#
_symmetry.space_group_name_H-M   'P 1'
#
loop_
_entity.id
_entity.type
_entity.pdbx_description
1 polymer ?
#
loop_
_entity_poly.entity_id
_entity_poly.type
_entity_poly.pdbx_seq_one_letter_code
_entity_poly.pdbx_strand_id
1 'polypeptide(L)'
;VNEVVGEAVMYFRKRIPRNVTLDYNGLAIAPIEANINPALFEWVVENLMKNALDALQGHGSIDVRLSMDDQNVMIDVKDTGKGIPKSNWKRIFEPGFTTKTRGWGLGLSLSRRIIEEYHNGKIAVVESEPGKGTMIRITLKRFFDA
;
A
#
# COMPACT_ATOMS: atom_id res chain seq x y z
N VAL A 1 2.28 -12.87 6.52
CA VAL A 1 2.02 -11.65 5.71
C VAL A 1 0.89 -11.88 4.72
N ASN A 2 0.89 -13.01 4.01
CA ASN A 2 -0.10 -13.32 2.98
C ASN A 2 -1.55 -13.15 3.47
N GLU A 3 -1.85 -13.68 4.65
CA GLU A 3 -3.20 -13.65 5.22
C GLU A 3 -3.63 -12.26 5.67
N VAL A 4 -2.73 -11.52 6.32
CA VAL A 4 -3.04 -10.18 6.82
C VAL A 4 -3.34 -9.23 5.67
N VAL A 5 -2.51 -9.26 4.62
CA VAL A 5 -2.76 -8.48 3.40
C VAL A 5 -4.04 -8.97 2.71
N GLY A 6 -4.25 -10.29 2.66
CA GLY A 6 -5.44 -10.88 2.08
C GLY A 6 -6.74 -10.44 2.77
N GLU A 7 -6.73 -10.34 4.10
CA GLU A 7 -7.89 -9.85 4.85
C GLU A 7 -8.21 -8.40 4.52
N ALA A 8 -7.20 -7.56 4.42
CA ALA A 8 -7.37 -6.16 4.02
C ALA A 8 -7.95 -6.06 2.60
N VAL A 9 -7.45 -6.86 1.66
CA VAL A 9 -7.94 -6.88 0.29
C VAL A 9 -9.41 -7.34 0.24
N MET A 10 -9.74 -8.40 0.98
CA MET A 10 -11.13 -8.90 1.02
C MET A 10 -12.09 -7.88 1.61
N TYR A 11 -11.67 -7.17 2.65
CA TYR A 11 -12.46 -6.10 3.25
C TYR A 11 -12.77 -5.00 2.22
N PHE A 12 -11.77 -4.57 1.46
CA PHE A 12 -11.92 -3.54 0.45
C PHE A 12 -12.73 -4.01 -0.75
N ARG A 13 -12.54 -5.26 -1.19
CA ARG A 13 -13.22 -5.79 -2.37
C ARG A 13 -14.74 -5.71 -2.26
N LYS A 14 -15.29 -5.81 -1.06
CA LYS A 14 -16.73 -5.69 -0.82
C LYS A 14 -17.24 -4.25 -0.87
N ARG A 15 -16.34 -3.26 -0.88
CA ARG A 15 -16.67 -1.84 -0.73
C ARG A 15 -16.30 -0.99 -1.95
N ILE A 16 -15.66 -1.58 -2.94
CA ILE A 16 -15.23 -0.84 -4.13
C ILE A 16 -16.38 -0.67 -5.13
N PRO A 17 -16.37 0.43 -5.93
CA PRO A 17 -17.34 0.63 -7.00
C PRO A 17 -17.23 -0.45 -8.08
N ARG A 18 -18.30 -0.64 -8.86
CA ARG A 18 -18.34 -1.63 -9.94
C ARG A 18 -17.26 -1.44 -11.00
N ASN A 19 -16.87 -0.20 -11.26
CA ASN A 19 -15.88 0.13 -12.31
C ASN A 19 -14.44 0.06 -11.82
N VAL A 20 -14.23 -0.46 -10.60
CA VAL A 20 -12.90 -0.66 -10.02
C VAL A 20 -12.65 -2.14 -9.86
N THR A 21 -11.50 -2.60 -10.33
CA THR A 21 -11.02 -3.97 -10.08
C THR A 21 -9.92 -3.95 -9.02
N LEU A 22 -9.89 -4.98 -8.19
CA LEU A 22 -8.90 -5.14 -7.15
C LEU A 22 -8.37 -6.57 -7.18
N ASP A 23 -7.08 -6.71 -7.53
CA ASP A 23 -6.40 -7.99 -7.62
C ASP A 23 -5.32 -8.13 -6.56
N TYR A 24 -5.14 -9.35 -6.06
CA TYR A 24 -4.10 -9.69 -5.09
C TYR A 24 -3.56 -11.08 -5.38
N ASN A 25 -2.23 -11.20 -5.49
CA ASN A 25 -1.57 -12.46 -5.79
C ASN A 25 -1.21 -13.30 -4.55
N GLY A 26 -1.20 -12.70 -3.35
CA GLY A 26 -0.56 -13.30 -2.18
C GLY A 26 -1.22 -14.55 -1.62
N LEU A 27 -2.47 -14.84 -2.01
CA LEU A 27 -3.14 -16.08 -1.58
C LEU A 27 -2.81 -17.27 -2.50
N ALA A 28 -2.20 -17.00 -3.66
CA ALA A 28 -1.83 -18.01 -4.65
C ALA A 28 -0.34 -18.39 -4.61
N ILE A 29 0.44 -17.77 -3.73
CA ILE A 29 1.88 -18.03 -3.59
C ILE A 29 2.17 -18.65 -2.22
N ALA A 30 3.39 -19.19 -2.07
CA ALA A 30 3.83 -19.77 -0.80
C ALA A 30 3.82 -18.71 0.32
N PRO A 31 3.55 -19.12 1.57
CA PRO A 31 3.55 -18.19 2.70
C PRO A 31 4.88 -17.44 2.85
N ILE A 32 4.79 -16.14 3.07
CA ILE A 32 5.92 -15.25 3.29
C ILE A 32 5.82 -14.72 4.72
N GLU A 33 6.92 -14.76 5.46
CA GLU A 33 6.95 -14.35 6.84
C GLU A 33 7.82 -13.13 7.06
N ALA A 34 7.32 -12.22 7.89
CA ALA A 34 8.03 -11.06 8.40
C ALA A 34 7.48 -10.77 9.80
N ASN A 35 8.27 -10.08 10.62
CA ASN A 35 7.79 -9.65 11.93
C ASN A 35 6.84 -8.46 11.74
N ILE A 36 5.56 -8.69 11.94
CA ILE A 36 4.54 -7.67 11.81
C ILE A 36 3.65 -7.62 13.06
N ASN A 37 3.11 -6.45 13.33
CA ASN A 37 1.95 -6.30 14.20
C ASN A 37 0.72 -6.39 13.29
N PRO A 38 -0.06 -7.48 13.35
CA PRO A 38 -1.13 -7.71 12.38
C PRO A 38 -2.13 -6.56 12.26
N ALA A 39 -2.58 -6.01 13.39
CA ALA A 39 -3.57 -4.94 13.39
C ALA A 39 -3.03 -3.65 12.77
N LEU A 40 -1.82 -3.24 13.16
CA LEU A 40 -1.19 -2.04 12.62
C LEU A 40 -0.83 -2.21 11.14
N PHE A 41 -0.32 -3.36 10.77
CA PHE A 41 0.06 -3.65 9.39
C PHE A 41 -1.16 -3.69 8.47
N GLU A 42 -2.23 -4.34 8.90
CA GLU A 42 -3.49 -4.36 8.16
C GLU A 42 -4.03 -2.95 7.92
N TRP A 43 -3.99 -2.09 8.95
CA TRP A 43 -4.40 -0.71 8.84
C TRP A 43 -3.61 0.05 7.76
N VAL A 44 -2.29 -0.17 7.71
CA VAL A 44 -1.44 0.46 6.69
C VAL A 44 -1.84 0.02 5.29
N VAL A 45 -2.03 -1.28 5.08
CA VAL A 45 -2.42 -1.81 3.77
C VAL A 45 -3.79 -1.26 3.35
N GLU A 46 -4.75 -1.22 4.27
CA GLU A 46 -6.06 -0.63 4.01
C GLU A 46 -5.94 0.86 3.64
N ASN A 47 -5.09 1.59 4.35
CA ASN A 47 -4.88 3.01 4.07
C ASN A 47 -4.27 3.24 2.68
N LEU A 48 -3.32 2.40 2.26
CA LEU A 48 -2.75 2.48 0.92
C LEU A 48 -3.79 2.17 -0.16
N MET A 49 -4.65 1.17 0.07
CA MET A 49 -5.73 0.86 -0.87
C MET A 49 -6.76 1.99 -0.93
N LYS A 50 -7.06 2.61 0.20
CA LYS A 50 -7.97 3.77 0.24
C LYS A 50 -7.42 4.93 -0.57
N ASN A 51 -6.14 5.24 -0.44
CA ASN A 51 -5.49 6.27 -1.24
C ASN A 51 -5.50 5.92 -2.73
N ALA A 52 -5.25 4.66 -3.07
CA ALA A 52 -5.32 4.19 -4.44
C ALA A 52 -6.73 4.37 -5.01
N LEU A 53 -7.74 3.98 -4.25
CA LEU A 53 -9.15 4.13 -4.67
C LEU A 53 -9.51 5.60 -4.91
N ASP A 54 -9.08 6.49 -4.02
CA ASP A 54 -9.31 7.94 -4.20
C ASP A 54 -8.65 8.47 -5.47
N ALA A 55 -7.46 7.97 -5.81
CA ALA A 55 -6.74 8.39 -7.01
C ALA A 55 -7.41 7.94 -8.31
N LEU A 56 -8.20 6.87 -8.27
CA LEU A 56 -8.90 6.33 -9.44
C LEU A 56 -10.11 7.17 -9.87
N GLN A 57 -10.69 7.94 -8.98
CA GLN A 57 -11.87 8.77 -9.28
C GLN A 57 -13.05 7.98 -9.87
N GLY A 58 -13.28 6.78 -9.34
CA GLY A 58 -14.47 5.98 -9.64
C GLY A 58 -14.28 4.86 -10.66
N HIS A 59 -13.14 4.79 -11.34
CA HIS A 59 -12.88 3.70 -12.31
C HIS A 59 -11.38 3.42 -12.45
N GLY A 60 -11.06 2.19 -12.76
CA GLY A 60 -9.70 1.74 -12.97
C GLY A 60 -9.38 0.47 -12.21
N SER A 61 -8.10 0.26 -11.91
CA SER A 61 -7.66 -0.94 -11.23
C SER A 61 -6.66 -0.66 -10.10
N ILE A 62 -6.72 -1.53 -9.09
CA ILE A 62 -5.75 -1.60 -8.00
C ILE A 62 -5.17 -3.00 -8.01
N ASP A 63 -3.86 -3.12 -8.01
CA ASP A 63 -3.16 -4.39 -7.99
C ASP A 63 -2.26 -4.43 -6.75
N VAL A 64 -2.53 -5.37 -5.84
CA VAL A 64 -1.73 -5.58 -4.64
C VAL A 64 -0.85 -6.79 -4.87
N ARG A 65 0.47 -6.61 -4.83
CA ARG A 65 1.44 -7.66 -5.09
C ARG A 65 2.33 -7.90 -3.89
N LEU A 66 2.40 -9.16 -3.51
CA LEU A 66 3.32 -9.64 -2.47
C LEU A 66 4.44 -10.39 -3.16
N SER A 67 5.67 -10.00 -2.85
CA SER A 67 6.88 -10.64 -3.39
C SER A 67 7.98 -10.65 -2.33
N MET A 68 9.05 -11.36 -2.61
CA MET A 68 10.23 -11.37 -1.74
C MET A 68 11.49 -11.62 -2.56
N ASP A 69 12.61 -11.14 -2.01
CA ASP A 69 13.94 -11.53 -2.44
C ASP A 69 14.64 -12.26 -1.29
N ASP A 70 15.96 -12.41 -1.34
CA ASP A 70 16.71 -13.14 -0.32
C ASP A 70 16.61 -12.54 1.08
N GLN A 71 16.41 -11.23 1.19
CA GLN A 71 16.45 -10.52 2.46
C GLN A 71 15.17 -9.76 2.80
N ASN A 72 14.37 -9.42 1.82
CA ASN A 72 13.24 -8.51 1.98
C ASN A 72 11.93 -9.10 1.50
N VAL A 73 10.86 -8.59 2.09
CA VAL A 73 9.47 -8.79 1.66
C VAL A 73 8.96 -7.47 1.12
N MET A 74 8.37 -7.47 -0.06
CA MET A 74 7.79 -6.29 -0.68
C MET A 74 6.28 -6.46 -0.82
N ILE A 75 5.56 -5.42 -0.43
CA ILE A 75 4.12 -5.30 -0.66
C ILE A 75 3.91 -4.06 -1.52
N ASP A 76 3.46 -4.26 -2.74
CA ASP A 76 3.23 -3.19 -3.71
C ASP A 76 1.74 -2.96 -3.88
N VAL A 77 1.31 -1.70 -3.77
CA VAL A 77 -0.05 -1.28 -4.08
C VAL A 77 0.03 -0.36 -5.30
N LYS A 78 -0.43 -0.87 -6.44
CA LYS A 78 -0.38 -0.16 -7.72
C LYS A 78 -1.79 0.22 -8.15
N ASP A 79 -1.97 1.48 -8.51
CA ASP A 79 -3.22 1.98 -9.08
C ASP A 79 -3.00 2.57 -10.46
N THR A 80 -4.09 2.68 -11.21
CA THR A 80 -4.12 3.30 -12.54
C THR A 80 -4.71 4.72 -12.48
N GLY A 81 -4.56 5.39 -11.35
CA GLY A 81 -5.17 6.69 -11.08
C GLY A 81 -4.40 7.88 -11.63
N LYS A 82 -4.60 9.02 -10.99
CA LYS A 82 -4.08 10.31 -11.46
C LYS A 82 -2.55 10.43 -11.44
N GLY A 83 -1.87 9.60 -10.68
CA GLY A 83 -0.41 9.69 -10.52
C GLY A 83 0.03 10.82 -9.61
N ILE A 84 1.33 10.87 -9.34
CA ILE A 84 1.95 11.84 -8.44
C ILE A 84 3.19 12.42 -9.13
N PRO A 85 3.32 13.75 -9.25
CA PRO A 85 4.54 14.36 -9.75
C PRO A 85 5.75 13.95 -8.89
N LYS A 86 6.87 13.69 -9.51
CA LYS A 86 8.07 13.19 -8.80
C LYS A 86 8.49 14.10 -7.65
N SER A 87 8.31 15.40 -7.78
CA SER A 87 8.59 16.37 -6.72
C SER A 87 7.77 16.13 -5.45
N ASN A 88 6.63 15.44 -5.54
CA ASN A 88 5.74 15.16 -4.41
C ASN A 88 5.92 13.75 -3.82
N TRP A 89 6.74 12.89 -4.41
CA TRP A 89 6.87 11.49 -3.97
C TRP A 89 7.25 11.35 -2.48
N LYS A 90 8.11 12.21 -1.99
CA LYS A 90 8.48 12.21 -0.56
C LYS A 90 7.50 13.01 0.28
N ARG A 91 6.94 14.07 -0.30
CA ARG A 91 6.06 15.00 0.43
C ARG A 91 4.72 14.40 0.80
N ILE A 92 4.22 13.43 0.03
CA ILE A 92 2.93 12.80 0.34
C ILE A 92 2.93 12.08 1.70
N PHE A 93 4.12 11.76 2.23
CA PHE A 93 4.25 11.14 3.55
C PHE A 93 4.44 12.15 4.69
N GLU A 94 4.49 13.44 4.38
CA GLU A 94 4.59 14.49 5.38
C GLU A 94 3.23 14.77 6.01
N PRO A 95 3.20 15.01 7.35
CA PRO A 95 1.94 15.34 8.01
C PRO A 95 1.29 16.58 7.39
N GLY A 96 -0.03 16.48 7.14
CA GLY A 96 -0.81 17.60 6.59
C GLY A 96 -0.74 17.74 5.08
N PHE A 97 0.13 17.03 4.37
CA PHE A 97 0.15 17.07 2.91
C PHE A 97 -1.05 16.31 2.35
N THR A 98 -1.89 17.01 1.60
CA THR A 98 -3.03 16.39 0.91
C THR A 98 -3.42 17.21 -0.31
N THR A 99 -3.82 16.49 -1.38
CA THR A 99 -4.47 17.08 -2.55
C THR A 99 -5.98 16.85 -2.52
N LYS A 100 -6.48 16.23 -1.47
CA LYS A 100 -7.90 15.91 -1.29
C LYS A 100 -8.66 17.09 -0.71
N THR A 101 -9.91 17.24 -1.10
CA THR A 101 -10.81 18.24 -0.52
C THR A 101 -11.28 17.87 0.88
N ARG A 102 -11.15 16.60 1.26
CA ARG A 102 -11.52 16.07 2.58
C ARG A 102 -10.36 15.28 3.16
N GLY A 103 -10.23 15.31 4.48
CA GLY A 103 -9.19 14.61 5.20
C GLY A 103 -8.10 15.54 5.68
N TRP A 104 -7.28 15.03 6.59
CA TRP A 104 -6.25 15.80 7.30
C TRP A 104 -4.85 15.58 6.76
N GLY A 105 -4.69 14.72 5.72
CA GLY A 105 -3.37 14.37 5.18
C GLY A 105 -2.49 13.57 6.13
N LEU A 106 -3.09 12.86 7.08
CA LEU A 106 -2.35 12.11 8.11
C LEU A 106 -2.20 10.61 7.82
N GLY A 107 -3.01 10.06 6.90
CA GLY A 107 -3.01 8.62 6.63
C GLY A 107 -1.66 8.09 6.17
N LEU A 108 -1.03 8.74 5.19
CA LEU A 108 0.28 8.31 4.68
C LEU A 108 1.40 8.61 5.67
N SER A 109 1.36 9.72 6.38
CA SER A 109 2.38 10.03 7.40
C SER A 109 2.34 9.03 8.55
N LEU A 110 1.14 8.65 8.98
CA LEU A 110 0.97 7.62 10.01
C LEU A 110 1.38 6.24 9.49
N SER A 111 1.05 5.91 8.25
CA SER A 111 1.49 4.67 7.62
C SER A 111 3.02 4.55 7.60
N ARG A 112 3.71 5.61 7.21
CA ARG A 112 5.16 5.66 7.22
C ARG A 112 5.72 5.46 8.63
N ARG A 113 5.14 6.12 9.62
CA ARG A 113 5.55 5.98 11.01
C ARG A 113 5.38 4.54 11.51
N ILE A 114 4.26 3.92 11.20
CA ILE A 114 4.00 2.52 11.58
C ILE A 114 5.04 1.60 10.94
N ILE A 115 5.30 1.75 9.65
CA ILE A 115 6.26 0.91 8.94
C ILE A 115 7.69 1.15 9.42
N GLU A 116 8.12 2.39 9.56
CA GLU A 116 9.49 2.70 9.96
C GLU A 116 9.77 2.43 11.43
N GLU A 117 8.88 2.87 12.33
CA GLU A 117 9.11 2.79 13.78
C GLU A 117 8.71 1.44 14.40
N TYR A 118 7.61 0.84 13.93
CA TYR A 118 7.10 -0.40 14.52
C TYR A 118 7.49 -1.66 13.75
N HIS A 119 7.89 -1.53 12.50
CA HIS A 119 8.23 -2.68 11.66
C HIS A 119 9.67 -2.65 11.13
N ASN A 120 10.43 -1.60 11.41
CA ASN A 120 11.80 -1.41 10.90
C ASN A 120 11.89 -1.55 9.37
N GLY A 121 10.84 -1.11 8.70
CA GLY A 121 10.71 -1.21 7.26
C GLY A 121 10.82 0.14 6.58
N LYS A 122 10.49 0.15 5.31
CA LYS A 122 10.46 1.35 4.46
C LYS A 122 9.15 1.41 3.71
N ILE A 123 8.69 2.62 3.43
CA ILE A 123 7.55 2.86 2.55
C ILE A 123 7.90 4.01 1.63
N ALA A 124 7.65 3.85 0.34
CA ALA A 124 8.00 4.87 -0.66
C ALA A 124 7.18 4.70 -1.93
N VAL A 125 7.04 5.80 -2.68
CA VAL A 125 6.60 5.73 -4.07
C VAL A 125 7.77 5.22 -4.89
N VAL A 126 7.58 4.12 -5.63
CA VAL A 126 8.62 3.53 -6.46
C VAL A 126 8.38 3.76 -7.94
N GLU A 127 7.15 4.06 -8.32
CA GLU A 127 6.78 4.36 -9.69
C GLU A 127 5.52 5.23 -9.68
N SER A 128 5.53 6.30 -10.43
CA SER A 128 4.33 7.11 -10.64
C SER A 128 4.53 8.03 -11.85
N GLU A 129 3.46 8.19 -12.62
CA GLU A 129 3.44 9.08 -13.76
C GLU A 129 2.07 9.76 -13.81
N PRO A 130 2.02 11.11 -13.90
CA PRO A 130 0.76 11.81 -13.99
C PRO A 130 -0.12 11.26 -15.13
N GLY A 131 -1.36 10.94 -14.79
CA GLY A 131 -2.32 10.35 -15.74
C GLY A 131 -2.21 8.86 -15.95
N LYS A 132 -1.20 8.18 -15.39
CA LYS A 132 -1.00 6.74 -15.59
C LYS A 132 -1.09 5.89 -14.34
N GLY A 133 -0.87 6.49 -13.16
CA GLY A 133 -1.00 5.79 -11.90
C GLY A 133 0.23 5.86 -11.01
N THR A 134 0.15 5.13 -9.90
CA THR A 134 1.17 5.16 -8.84
C THR A 134 1.38 3.76 -8.28
N MET A 135 2.62 3.43 -7.94
CA MET A 135 2.95 2.25 -7.16
C MET A 135 3.66 2.68 -5.87
N ILE A 136 3.07 2.32 -4.73
CA ILE A 136 3.68 2.51 -3.42
C ILE A 136 4.14 1.15 -2.92
N ARG A 137 5.38 1.09 -2.43
CA ARG A 137 5.99 -0.14 -1.93
C ARG A 137 6.28 -0.06 -0.45
N ILE A 138 5.86 -1.09 0.29
CA ILE A 138 6.32 -1.37 1.64
C ILE A 138 7.40 -2.42 1.54
N THR A 139 8.55 -2.19 2.19
CA THR A 139 9.65 -3.16 2.26
C THR A 139 9.89 -3.52 3.71
N LEU A 140 9.84 -4.82 4.01
CA LEU A 140 10.11 -5.37 5.34
C LEU A 140 11.24 -6.39 5.23
N LYS A 141 11.97 -6.62 6.31
CA LYS A 141 12.95 -7.71 6.36
C LYS A 141 12.23 -9.05 6.48
N ARG A 142 12.71 -10.05 5.76
CA ARG A 142 12.20 -11.41 5.92
C ARG A 142 12.49 -11.93 7.32
N PHE A 143 11.55 -12.71 7.83
CA PHE A 143 11.79 -13.47 9.05
C PHE A 143 12.44 -14.80 8.69
N PHE A 144 13.54 -15.12 9.38
CA PHE A 144 14.23 -16.38 9.26
C PHE A 144 14.17 -17.10 10.59
N ASP A 145 13.75 -18.35 10.57
CA ASP A 145 13.89 -19.22 11.73
C ASP A 145 15.38 -19.50 11.96
N ALA A 146 15.83 -19.21 13.17
CA ALA A 146 17.22 -19.44 13.56
C ALA A 146 17.49 -20.92 13.82
#